data_fba01778cf5d33a07a23d725539b4d70
#
_entry.id   fba01778cf5d33a07a23d725539b4d70
#
_cell.length_a   1.000
_cell.length_b   1.000
_cell.length_c   1.000
_cell.angle_alpha   90.00
_cell.angle_beta   90.00
_cell.angle_gamma   90.00
#
_symmetry.space_group_name_H-M   'P 1'
#
loop_
_entity.id
_entity.type
_entity.pdbx_description
1 polymer ?
#
loop_
_entity_poly.entity_id
_entity_poly.type
_entity_poly.pdbx_seq_one_letter_code
_entity_poly.pdbx_strand_id
1 'polypeptide(L)'
;MLPSCRNVLSKTTLVAACAGAWLGGWPAAWAAPLDEGLARRFLAQASFGPTEASTQAVMASGKAAWLQQQFLLPASDYTGLPPVDHNSAVGCPASALPTCHRDNYSLFPLQVQFFRNALTGPDQLRQRTALALSEILVVSGQQIHLPYAMANYERLLLGNAFGNFRSLLREVTLNPAMGKFLNMANNDKPNPARGIQPNENYAREVLQLFSIGLWMLNPDGSRKLGTDGQPVPSYDQAAVEGFAHAFTGWTYPPRPGAAVKFPSPAWFAGPMVAVAKHHDLGAKTLLAGATLPAGQSADADLEAAISNIFNHPNVGPFIGRQLIQQLVTANPSPAYVARVTAAFNGVAGAPRGDMKAVLTAILLDPEASNPAALQHFGKLREPILQLTHLYRALGGVSDGVWLRTQAAALGQPIFSPASVFNFFPPDFDLPDDANLDGPAFGVFSASAAFKLSGVLSAALSGRAVAPDASVAGSIGSQIDLTPWLPLAADPPALVREIKRRLLAGRSSPPLQQALLQAAQLFPATKPLDRVKAALFLATMAPEYLVEH
;
A
#
# COMPACT_ATOMS: atom_id res chain seq x y z
N MET A 1 -9.33 73.17 14.36
CA MET A 1 -8.21 73.33 15.34
C MET A 1 -7.59 71.92 15.48
N LEU A 2 -6.40 71.74 14.99
CA LEU A 2 -5.45 70.68 15.26
C LEU A 2 -4.90 70.79 16.68
N PRO A 3 -4.28 69.76 17.33
CA PRO A 3 -3.07 69.12 16.84
C PRO A 3 -3.07 67.54 17.00
N SER A 4 -2.44 66.86 16.13
CA SER A 4 -1.09 66.27 16.00
C SER A 4 -0.51 65.60 17.27
N CYS A 5 -0.24 64.32 17.20
CA CYS A 5 0.96 63.67 17.75
C CYS A 5 1.28 62.39 17.03
N ARG A 6 2.35 62.35 16.29
CA ARG A 6 3.11 61.18 15.86
C ARG A 6 3.71 60.52 17.09
N ASN A 7 3.72 59.18 17.12
CA ASN A 7 4.94 58.49 17.52
C ASN A 7 5.00 57.05 16.97
N VAL A 8 6.12 56.78 16.43
CA VAL A 8 6.75 55.55 15.93
C VAL A 8 6.82 54.52 17.05
N LEU A 9 6.45 53.23 16.74
CA LEU A 9 7.10 52.06 17.37
C LEU A 9 6.84 50.77 16.57
N SER A 10 7.94 50.24 16.09
CA SER A 10 8.40 48.85 15.87
C SER A 10 7.49 47.85 15.16
N LYS A 11 8.00 47.51 13.98
CA LYS A 11 7.75 46.23 13.27
C LYS A 11 8.23 45.07 14.14
N THR A 12 7.35 44.31 14.70
CA THR A 12 7.50 42.88 15.09
C THR A 12 6.21 42.45 15.78
N THR A 13 5.37 41.76 15.09
CA THR A 13 4.30 40.82 15.55
C THR A 13 3.13 40.88 14.58
N LEU A 14 3.25 40.16 13.46
CA LEU A 14 2.08 39.79 12.64
C LEU A 14 2.44 38.60 11.72
N VAL A 15 2.74 37.46 12.34
CA VAL A 15 2.72 36.12 11.69
C VAL A 15 2.18 35.14 12.71
N ALA A 16 0.91 35.24 13.06
CA ALA A 16 0.20 34.27 13.86
C ALA A 16 -1.33 34.44 13.78
N ALA A 17 -1.87 34.55 12.57
CA ALA A 17 -3.33 34.69 12.44
C ALA A 17 -3.87 34.24 11.08
N CYS A 18 -3.35 33.15 10.49
CA CYS A 18 -3.96 32.51 9.31
C CYS A 18 -4.01 30.98 9.40
N ALA A 19 -3.96 30.37 10.58
CA ALA A 19 -4.09 28.92 10.78
C ALA A 19 -5.40 28.52 11.49
N GLY A 20 -6.40 29.38 11.53
CA GLY A 20 -7.60 29.20 12.35
C GLY A 20 -8.94 29.08 11.63
N ALA A 21 -9.00 28.70 10.34
CA ALA A 21 -10.27 28.75 9.60
C ALA A 21 -10.64 27.48 8.82
N TRP A 22 -10.16 26.29 9.20
CA TRP A 22 -10.49 25.03 8.50
C TRP A 22 -11.09 23.93 9.39
N LEU A 23 -11.71 24.27 10.53
CA LEU A 23 -12.39 23.33 11.41
C LEU A 23 -13.92 23.57 11.46
N GLY A 24 -14.52 24.02 10.38
CA GLY A 24 -15.97 24.19 10.28
C GLY A 24 -16.65 22.96 9.68
N GLY A 25 -17.25 22.07 10.51
CA GLY A 25 -18.32 21.19 10.06
C GLY A 25 -18.22 19.68 10.31
N TRP A 26 -17.32 19.19 11.14
CA TRP A 26 -17.36 17.78 11.56
C TRP A 26 -18.17 17.65 12.85
N PRO A 27 -19.18 16.76 12.92
CA PRO A 27 -20.05 16.68 14.09
C PRO A 27 -19.26 16.24 15.34
N ALA A 28 -19.65 16.78 16.49
CA ALA A 28 -19.04 16.58 17.81
C ALA A 28 -19.02 15.13 18.35
N ALA A 29 -19.37 14.14 17.55
CA ALA A 29 -19.29 12.72 17.91
C ALA A 29 -17.85 12.19 18.11
N TRP A 30 -16.84 13.05 17.94
CA TRP A 30 -15.40 12.71 18.00
C TRP A 30 -14.78 12.92 19.40
N ALA A 31 -15.57 13.35 20.38
CA ALA A 31 -15.08 13.74 21.69
C ALA A 31 -15.15 12.64 22.78
N ALA A 32 -15.43 11.38 22.42
CA ALA A 32 -15.22 10.29 23.37
C ALA A 32 -13.71 10.10 23.61
N PRO A 33 -13.26 9.93 24.86
CA PRO A 33 -11.86 9.65 25.14
C PRO A 33 -11.42 8.45 24.29
N LEU A 34 -10.34 8.62 23.53
CA LEU A 34 -9.79 7.54 22.71
C LEU A 34 -9.21 6.49 23.66
N ASP A 35 -9.89 5.38 23.82
CA ASP A 35 -9.36 4.25 24.59
C ASP A 35 -8.18 3.58 23.86
N GLU A 36 -7.41 2.80 24.60
CA GLU A 36 -6.22 2.13 24.08
C GLU A 36 -6.58 1.13 22.96
N GLY A 37 -7.69 0.43 23.08
CA GLY A 37 -8.15 -0.52 22.06
C GLY A 37 -8.45 0.17 20.72
N LEU A 38 -9.13 1.32 20.77
CA LEU A 38 -9.39 2.14 19.58
C LEU A 38 -8.11 2.72 18.98
N ALA A 39 -7.14 3.14 19.81
CA ALA A 39 -5.85 3.62 19.34
C ALA A 39 -5.05 2.51 18.64
N ARG A 40 -5.01 1.30 19.21
CA ARG A 40 -4.34 0.14 18.62
C ARG A 40 -4.97 -0.31 17.32
N ARG A 41 -6.31 -0.32 17.23
CA ARG A 41 -7.02 -0.62 15.99
C ARG A 41 -6.67 0.39 14.89
N PHE A 42 -6.79 1.68 15.19
CA PHE A 42 -6.45 2.74 14.26
C PHE A 42 -5.00 2.57 13.74
N LEU A 43 -4.05 2.25 14.62
CA LEU A 43 -2.66 2.02 14.23
C LEU A 43 -2.47 0.73 13.41
N ALA A 44 -3.29 -0.31 13.62
CA ALA A 44 -3.26 -1.49 12.77
C ALA A 44 -3.67 -1.14 11.33
N GLN A 45 -4.67 -0.28 11.15
CA GLN A 45 -5.14 0.21 9.85
C GLN A 45 -4.15 1.18 9.18
N ALA A 46 -3.60 2.13 9.96
CA ALA A 46 -2.81 3.26 9.48
C ALA A 46 -1.29 3.02 9.46
N SER A 47 -0.82 1.86 9.94
CA SER A 47 0.60 1.51 10.04
C SER A 47 0.82 0.00 9.86
N PHE A 48 2.04 -0.47 10.04
CA PHE A 48 2.37 -1.90 10.06
C PHE A 48 2.10 -2.58 11.42
N GLY A 49 1.31 -1.96 12.26
CA GLY A 49 0.90 -2.43 13.57
C GLY A 49 1.29 -1.46 14.70
N PRO A 50 0.56 -1.50 15.84
CA PRO A 50 0.82 -0.63 16.98
C PRO A 50 2.13 -0.99 17.68
N THR A 51 2.83 0.02 18.18
CA THR A 51 3.83 -0.13 19.24
C THR A 51 3.29 0.51 20.52
N GLU A 52 3.93 0.28 21.66
CA GLU A 52 3.53 0.96 22.89
C GLU A 52 3.64 2.49 22.74
N ALA A 53 4.78 2.96 22.21
CA ALA A 53 5.02 4.39 21.99
C ALA A 53 4.01 5.02 21.01
N SER A 54 3.72 4.36 19.88
CA SER A 54 2.75 4.89 18.91
C SER A 54 1.33 4.89 19.46
N THR A 55 0.96 3.90 20.29
CA THR A 55 -0.33 3.83 20.95
C THR A 55 -0.51 5.01 21.90
N GLN A 56 0.48 5.27 22.77
CA GLN A 56 0.46 6.41 23.68
C GLN A 56 0.42 7.74 22.92
N ALA A 57 1.15 7.87 21.81
CA ALA A 57 1.11 9.08 20.99
C ALA A 57 -0.30 9.34 20.42
N VAL A 58 -0.97 8.32 19.88
CA VAL A 58 -2.35 8.45 19.36
C VAL A 58 -3.35 8.74 20.48
N MET A 59 -3.21 8.11 21.64
CA MET A 59 -4.07 8.39 22.80
C MET A 59 -3.92 9.84 23.29
N ALA A 60 -2.71 10.37 23.29
CA ALA A 60 -2.40 11.74 23.74
C ALA A 60 -2.85 12.81 22.74
N SER A 61 -2.63 12.61 21.42
CA SER A 61 -2.90 13.61 20.38
C SER A 61 -4.27 13.45 19.70
N GLY A 62 -4.86 12.26 19.74
CA GLY A 62 -6.01 11.88 18.94
C GLY A 62 -5.64 11.47 17.51
N LYS A 63 -6.53 10.69 16.85
CA LYS A 63 -6.33 10.14 15.51
C LYS A 63 -6.05 11.22 14.45
N ALA A 64 -6.84 12.29 14.43
CA ALA A 64 -6.73 13.35 13.44
C ALA A 64 -5.40 14.09 13.54
N ALA A 65 -4.94 14.46 14.74
CA ALA A 65 -3.66 15.12 14.92
C ALA A 65 -2.49 14.20 14.57
N TRP A 66 -2.58 12.91 14.90
CA TRP A 66 -1.58 11.91 14.49
C TRP A 66 -1.49 11.81 12.96
N LEU A 67 -2.62 11.78 12.23
CA LEU A 67 -2.61 11.79 10.76
C LEU A 67 -1.91 13.02 10.19
N GLN A 68 -2.22 14.21 10.74
CA GLN A 68 -1.57 15.46 10.29
C GLN A 68 -0.06 15.42 10.52
N GLN A 69 0.40 14.88 11.64
CA GLN A 69 1.83 14.69 11.90
C GLN A 69 2.46 13.72 10.88
N GLN A 70 1.81 12.59 10.59
CA GLN A 70 2.29 11.62 9.61
C GLN A 70 2.38 12.19 8.20
N PHE A 71 1.48 13.08 7.79
CA PHE A 71 1.54 13.75 6.49
C PHE A 71 2.76 14.65 6.32
N LEU A 72 3.36 15.10 7.41
CA LEU A 72 4.53 16.00 7.39
C LEU A 72 5.87 15.25 7.44
N LEU A 73 5.88 13.98 7.82
CA LEU A 73 7.13 13.23 7.94
C LEU A 73 7.76 12.96 6.57
N PRO A 74 9.09 13.09 6.46
CA PRO A 74 9.81 12.68 5.27
C PRO A 74 9.71 11.15 5.07
N ALA A 75 9.86 10.71 3.82
CA ALA A 75 9.87 9.28 3.50
C ALA A 75 11.13 8.59 4.03
N SER A 76 10.96 7.45 4.68
CA SER A 76 12.03 6.47 4.87
C SER A 76 12.30 5.79 3.52
N ASP A 77 13.35 6.22 2.84
CA ASP A 77 13.66 5.82 1.46
C ASP A 77 14.40 4.48 1.39
N TYR A 78 14.48 3.93 0.18
CA TYR A 78 15.29 2.79 -0.19
C TYR A 78 16.67 3.27 -0.67
N THR A 79 17.72 3.04 0.09
CA THR A 79 19.07 3.58 -0.17
C THR A 79 20.06 2.50 -0.59
N GLY A 80 21.21 2.90 -1.18
CA GLY A 80 22.29 1.96 -1.51
C GLY A 80 21.97 1.01 -2.67
N LEU A 81 21.03 1.37 -3.55
CA LEU A 81 20.60 0.58 -4.70
C LEU A 81 20.95 1.32 -6.00
N PRO A 82 22.22 1.37 -6.40
CA PRO A 82 22.64 2.09 -7.60
C PRO A 82 22.21 1.36 -8.88
N PRO A 83 22.04 2.07 -10.00
CA PRO A 83 21.89 1.46 -11.31
C PRO A 83 23.09 0.56 -11.64
N VAL A 84 22.82 -0.62 -12.18
CA VAL A 84 23.81 -1.62 -12.59
C VAL A 84 23.69 -1.96 -14.07
N ASP A 85 24.72 -2.53 -14.65
CA ASP A 85 24.63 -3.05 -16.01
C ASP A 85 23.64 -4.23 -16.05
N HIS A 86 22.80 -4.29 -17.09
CA HIS A 86 21.80 -5.36 -17.22
C HIS A 86 22.43 -6.71 -17.57
N ASN A 87 23.65 -6.70 -18.14
CA ASN A 87 24.43 -7.90 -18.28
C ASN A 87 25.11 -8.23 -16.94
N SER A 88 24.59 -9.23 -16.25
CA SER A 88 25.12 -9.62 -14.94
C SER A 88 26.58 -10.11 -14.97
N ALA A 89 27.05 -10.62 -16.11
CA ALA A 89 28.47 -10.99 -16.27
C ALA A 89 29.39 -9.75 -16.27
N VAL A 90 28.87 -8.58 -16.68
CA VAL A 90 29.58 -7.29 -16.59
C VAL A 90 29.48 -6.70 -15.20
N GLY A 91 28.26 -6.66 -14.63
CA GLY A 91 28.02 -6.07 -13.32
C GLY A 91 28.50 -6.91 -12.13
N CYS A 92 28.61 -8.25 -12.30
CA CYS A 92 29.16 -9.18 -11.32
C CYS A 92 30.19 -10.10 -12.00
N PRO A 93 31.38 -9.59 -12.35
CA PRO A 93 32.44 -10.41 -12.91
C PRO A 93 32.90 -11.50 -11.92
N ALA A 94 33.65 -12.49 -12.39
CA ALA A 94 34.12 -13.61 -11.57
C ALA A 94 34.95 -13.18 -10.33
N SER A 95 35.54 -11.99 -10.36
CA SER A 95 36.27 -11.38 -9.25
C SER A 95 35.37 -10.65 -8.23
N ALA A 96 34.06 -10.52 -8.49
CA ALA A 96 33.14 -9.86 -7.59
C ALA A 96 32.89 -10.70 -6.32
N LEU A 97 32.33 -10.05 -5.28
CA LEU A 97 31.91 -10.73 -4.05
C LEU A 97 30.87 -11.82 -4.36
N PRO A 98 30.84 -12.93 -3.62
CA PRO A 98 29.87 -14.01 -3.80
C PRO A 98 28.41 -13.54 -3.72
N THR A 99 28.15 -12.44 -3.01
CA THR A 99 26.80 -11.85 -2.83
C THR A 99 26.39 -10.92 -3.96
N CYS A 100 27.27 -10.62 -4.93
CA CYS A 100 27.03 -9.62 -5.97
C CYS A 100 25.73 -9.86 -6.76
N HIS A 101 25.47 -11.08 -7.19
CA HIS A 101 24.24 -11.40 -7.90
C HIS A 101 22.99 -11.22 -7.03
N ARG A 102 23.06 -11.66 -5.75
CA ARG A 102 21.96 -11.43 -4.79
C ARG A 102 21.68 -9.95 -4.63
N ASP A 103 22.72 -9.14 -4.47
CA ASP A 103 22.59 -7.74 -4.06
C ASP A 103 22.28 -6.81 -5.25
N ASN A 104 22.65 -7.18 -6.48
CA ASN A 104 22.47 -6.32 -7.66
C ASN A 104 21.46 -6.86 -8.69
N TYR A 105 21.15 -8.17 -8.67
CA TYR A 105 20.29 -8.83 -9.66
C TYR A 105 19.13 -9.61 -9.04
N SER A 106 18.80 -9.32 -7.78
CA SER A 106 17.58 -9.79 -7.15
C SER A 106 16.97 -8.71 -6.26
N LEU A 107 15.69 -8.82 -5.92
CA LEU A 107 15.04 -7.86 -5.04
C LEU A 107 15.43 -8.00 -3.56
N PHE A 108 16.36 -8.91 -3.23
CA PHE A 108 16.78 -9.17 -1.84
C PHE A 108 17.04 -7.89 -1.03
N PRO A 109 17.95 -6.98 -1.45
CA PRO A 109 18.27 -5.80 -0.63
C PRO A 109 17.09 -4.83 -0.49
N LEU A 110 16.28 -4.66 -1.52
CA LEU A 110 15.07 -3.85 -1.48
C LEU A 110 14.02 -4.43 -0.50
N GLN A 111 13.78 -5.74 -0.58
CA GLN A 111 12.84 -6.44 0.27
C GLN A 111 13.26 -6.40 1.75
N VAL A 112 14.56 -6.50 2.02
CA VAL A 112 15.12 -6.34 3.38
C VAL A 112 14.87 -4.93 3.90
N GLN A 113 15.13 -3.89 3.09
CA GLN A 113 14.89 -2.50 3.48
C GLN A 113 13.40 -2.22 3.71
N PHE A 114 12.50 -2.80 2.91
CA PHE A 114 11.06 -2.70 3.15
C PHE A 114 10.69 -3.13 4.58
N PHE A 115 11.13 -4.31 5.03
CA PHE A 115 10.81 -4.78 6.37
C PHE A 115 11.45 -3.92 7.46
N ARG A 116 12.65 -3.39 7.25
CA ARG A 116 13.25 -2.41 8.17
C ARG A 116 12.38 -1.17 8.30
N ASN A 117 11.97 -0.57 7.17
CA ASN A 117 11.11 0.62 7.15
C ASN A 117 9.74 0.32 7.79
N ALA A 118 9.13 -0.82 7.48
CA ALA A 118 7.86 -1.25 8.05
C ALA A 118 7.91 -1.38 9.57
N LEU A 119 9.02 -1.88 10.13
CA LEU A 119 9.17 -2.03 11.57
C LEU A 119 9.53 -0.74 12.28
N THR A 120 10.44 0.06 11.75
CA THR A 120 11.11 1.15 12.47
C THR A 120 10.98 2.53 11.84
N GLY A 121 10.55 2.62 10.58
CA GLY A 121 10.34 3.90 9.90
C GLY A 121 9.36 4.79 10.67
N PRO A 122 9.65 6.09 10.88
CA PRO A 122 8.74 7.00 11.57
C PRO A 122 7.50 7.34 10.74
N ASP A 123 7.60 7.28 9.41
CA ASP A 123 6.59 7.62 8.41
C ASP A 123 5.64 6.45 8.11
N GLN A 124 5.13 5.82 9.16
CA GLN A 124 4.35 4.58 9.08
C GLN A 124 3.14 4.67 8.12
N LEU A 125 2.39 5.77 8.17
CA LEU A 125 1.25 5.96 7.27
C LEU A 125 1.69 6.02 5.81
N ARG A 126 2.79 6.68 5.50
CA ARG A 126 3.33 6.76 4.14
C ARG A 126 3.75 5.39 3.62
N GLN A 127 4.50 4.64 4.42
CA GLN A 127 4.95 3.28 4.08
C GLN A 127 3.74 2.35 3.87
N ARG A 128 2.73 2.43 4.74
CA ARG A 128 1.52 1.61 4.64
C ARG A 128 0.66 1.98 3.43
N THR A 129 0.56 3.28 3.12
CA THR A 129 -0.13 3.77 1.91
C THR A 129 0.61 3.35 0.65
N ALA A 130 1.94 3.44 0.62
CA ALA A 130 2.74 3.00 -0.51
C ALA A 130 2.59 1.49 -0.77
N LEU A 131 2.54 0.66 0.28
CA LEU A 131 2.21 -0.77 0.14
C LEU A 131 0.82 -0.95 -0.51
N ALA A 132 -0.22 -0.27 -0.01
CA ALA A 132 -1.55 -0.34 -0.60
C ALA A 132 -1.55 0.08 -2.08
N LEU A 133 -0.83 1.14 -2.42
CA LEU A 133 -0.70 1.60 -3.82
C LEU A 133 0.08 0.60 -4.68
N SER A 134 1.11 -0.06 -4.16
CA SER A 134 1.87 -1.09 -4.91
C SER A 134 1.05 -2.35 -5.18
N GLU A 135 0.03 -2.59 -4.37
CA GLU A 135 -0.91 -3.70 -4.55
C GLU A 135 -2.10 -3.35 -5.46
N ILE A 136 -2.33 -2.06 -5.73
CA ILE A 136 -3.32 -1.57 -6.70
C ILE A 136 -2.66 -1.30 -8.06
N LEU A 137 -1.54 -0.57 -8.07
CA LEU A 137 -0.77 -0.18 -9.25
C LEU A 137 0.40 -1.14 -9.43
N VAL A 138 0.09 -2.37 -9.80
CA VAL A 138 1.01 -3.51 -9.71
C VAL A 138 2.15 -3.45 -10.71
N VAL A 139 3.37 -3.64 -10.22
CA VAL A 139 4.56 -4.03 -10.99
C VAL A 139 5.21 -5.22 -10.29
N SER A 140 5.64 -6.24 -11.04
CA SER A 140 6.17 -7.47 -10.44
C SER A 140 7.69 -7.60 -10.59
N GLY A 141 8.34 -7.91 -9.47
CA GLY A 141 9.74 -8.30 -9.39
C GLY A 141 10.09 -9.59 -10.14
N GLN A 142 9.10 -10.39 -10.52
CA GLN A 142 9.34 -11.54 -11.41
C GLN A 142 9.80 -11.11 -12.80
N GLN A 143 9.37 -9.93 -13.26
CA GLN A 143 9.83 -9.33 -14.53
C GLN A 143 10.83 -8.18 -14.32
N ILE A 144 10.74 -7.47 -13.19
CA ILE A 144 11.60 -6.34 -12.83
C ILE A 144 12.50 -6.76 -11.65
N HIS A 145 13.41 -7.67 -11.91
CA HIS A 145 14.28 -8.28 -10.88
C HIS A 145 15.45 -7.40 -10.43
N LEU A 146 15.72 -6.27 -11.12
CA LEU A 146 16.78 -5.34 -10.75
C LEU A 146 16.33 -4.49 -9.54
N PRO A 147 17.05 -4.51 -8.41
CA PRO A 147 16.59 -3.83 -7.19
C PRO A 147 16.49 -2.32 -7.37
N TYR A 148 17.40 -1.67 -8.13
CA TYR A 148 17.30 -0.24 -8.38
C TYR A 148 16.08 0.14 -9.21
N ALA A 149 15.67 -0.72 -10.15
CA ALA A 149 14.52 -0.47 -11.02
C ALA A 149 13.22 -0.51 -10.21
N MET A 150 13.04 -1.55 -9.39
CA MET A 150 11.90 -1.66 -8.50
C MET A 150 11.93 -0.58 -7.41
N ALA A 151 13.09 -0.27 -6.84
CA ALA A 151 13.22 0.81 -5.86
C ALA A 151 12.79 2.17 -6.43
N ASN A 152 13.10 2.47 -7.69
CA ASN A 152 12.62 3.70 -8.34
C ASN A 152 11.09 3.72 -8.50
N TYR A 153 10.46 2.57 -8.73
CA TYR A 153 9.01 2.45 -8.75
C TYR A 153 8.42 2.66 -7.35
N GLU A 154 8.94 2.01 -6.33
CA GLU A 154 8.47 2.14 -4.96
C GLU A 154 8.68 3.55 -4.39
N ARG A 155 9.78 4.23 -4.74
CA ARG A 155 10.00 5.66 -4.41
C ARG A 155 8.96 6.58 -5.02
N LEU A 156 8.52 6.28 -6.25
CA LEU A 156 7.42 7.02 -6.87
C LEU A 156 6.14 6.87 -6.06
N LEU A 157 5.80 5.66 -5.63
CA LEU A 157 4.62 5.42 -4.79
C LEU A 157 4.74 6.09 -3.42
N LEU A 158 5.91 6.01 -2.76
CA LEU A 158 6.19 6.72 -1.51
C LEU A 158 6.05 8.24 -1.65
N GLY A 159 6.59 8.82 -2.73
CA GLY A 159 6.51 10.25 -3.01
C GLY A 159 5.08 10.73 -3.23
N ASN A 160 4.27 9.93 -3.90
CA ASN A 160 2.88 10.25 -4.24
C ASN A 160 1.85 9.73 -3.22
N ALA A 161 2.26 9.04 -2.15
CA ALA A 161 1.33 8.48 -1.16
C ALA A 161 0.36 9.51 -0.57
N PHE A 162 0.76 10.77 -0.50
CA PHE A 162 0.00 11.91 0.00
C PHE A 162 -0.18 13.03 -1.04
N GLY A 163 0.09 12.73 -2.31
CA GLY A 163 -0.02 13.64 -3.44
C GLY A 163 -1.42 13.69 -4.06
N ASN A 164 -1.46 13.94 -5.36
CA ASN A 164 -2.68 13.91 -6.15
C ASN A 164 -2.70 12.67 -7.05
N PHE A 165 -3.83 11.95 -7.09
CA PHE A 165 -3.97 10.70 -7.86
C PHE A 165 -3.71 10.90 -9.36
N ARG A 166 -4.03 12.07 -9.95
CA ARG A 166 -3.70 12.37 -11.35
C ARG A 166 -2.20 12.37 -11.59
N SER A 167 -1.45 13.03 -10.70
CA SER A 167 0.02 13.05 -10.78
C SER A 167 0.61 11.67 -10.59
N LEU A 168 0.12 10.91 -9.60
CA LEU A 168 0.51 9.52 -9.38
C LEU A 168 0.29 8.68 -10.64
N LEU A 169 -0.90 8.73 -11.24
CA LEU A 169 -1.23 7.95 -12.45
C LEU A 169 -0.31 8.32 -13.63
N ARG A 170 -0.05 9.61 -13.82
CA ARG A 170 0.89 10.10 -14.84
C ARG A 170 2.31 9.58 -14.63
N GLU A 171 2.82 9.67 -13.41
CA GLU A 171 4.18 9.23 -13.09
C GLU A 171 4.31 7.70 -13.20
N VAL A 172 3.30 6.94 -12.78
CA VAL A 172 3.22 5.48 -12.97
C VAL A 172 3.25 5.13 -14.46
N THR A 173 2.46 5.84 -15.29
CA THR A 173 2.44 5.66 -16.74
C THR A 173 3.82 5.83 -17.37
N LEU A 174 4.58 6.83 -16.94
CA LEU A 174 5.92 7.13 -17.47
C LEU A 174 7.04 6.37 -16.78
N ASN A 175 6.73 5.55 -15.76
CA ASN A 175 7.77 4.78 -15.09
C ASN A 175 8.26 3.62 -15.98
N PRO A 176 9.57 3.47 -16.24
CA PRO A 176 10.07 2.45 -17.15
C PRO A 176 9.89 1.01 -16.62
N ALA A 177 9.72 0.80 -15.30
CA ALA A 177 9.38 -0.52 -14.76
C ALA A 177 7.95 -0.91 -15.16
N MET A 178 6.98 0.01 -15.03
CA MET A 178 5.62 -0.15 -15.54
C MET A 178 5.63 -0.31 -17.06
N GLY A 179 6.38 0.53 -17.78
CA GLY A 179 6.53 0.45 -19.23
C GLY A 179 7.06 -0.90 -19.72
N LYS A 180 7.96 -1.54 -18.97
CA LYS A 180 8.42 -2.91 -19.24
C LYS A 180 7.36 -3.95 -18.88
N PHE A 181 6.76 -3.82 -17.70
CA PHE A 181 5.82 -4.81 -17.16
C PHE A 181 4.58 -4.97 -18.03
N LEU A 182 4.04 -3.86 -18.55
CA LEU A 182 2.83 -3.83 -19.38
C LEU A 182 3.07 -3.42 -20.84
N ASN A 183 4.29 -3.56 -21.33
CA ASN A 183 4.65 -3.40 -22.75
C ASN A 183 4.38 -1.99 -23.36
N MET A 184 4.32 -0.95 -22.54
CA MET A 184 4.21 0.42 -23.03
C MET A 184 5.55 0.95 -23.54
N ALA A 185 6.68 0.55 -22.92
CA ALA A 185 8.00 0.93 -23.39
C ALA A 185 8.32 0.30 -24.76
N ASN A 186 8.77 1.11 -25.70
CA ASN A 186 9.04 0.72 -27.10
C ASN A 186 7.78 0.29 -27.88
N ASN A 187 6.59 0.75 -27.47
CA ASN A 187 5.35 0.55 -28.19
C ASN A 187 5.30 1.51 -29.40
N ASP A 188 5.37 0.96 -30.61
CA ASP A 188 5.45 1.73 -31.85
C ASP A 188 4.05 2.04 -32.41
N LYS A 189 3.95 3.12 -33.18
CA LYS A 189 2.76 3.44 -33.95
C LYS A 189 2.40 2.34 -34.95
N PRO A 190 1.16 2.29 -35.49
CA PRO A 190 0.77 1.30 -36.48
C PRO A 190 1.67 1.30 -37.70
N ASN A 191 1.97 0.12 -38.21
CA ASN A 191 2.61 -0.08 -39.49
C ASN A 191 1.90 -1.20 -40.27
N PRO A 192 0.85 -0.89 -41.03
CA PRO A 192 0.06 -1.89 -41.75
C PRO A 192 0.89 -2.74 -42.73
N ALA A 193 1.92 -2.14 -43.36
CA ALA A 193 2.78 -2.85 -44.31
C ALA A 193 3.59 -3.98 -43.63
N ARG A 194 3.78 -3.91 -42.31
CA ARG A 194 4.51 -4.90 -41.51
C ARG A 194 3.58 -5.66 -40.55
N GLY A 195 2.28 -5.42 -40.59
CA GLY A 195 1.31 -6.02 -39.66
C GLY A 195 1.49 -5.59 -38.20
N ILE A 196 2.12 -4.42 -37.94
CA ILE A 196 2.35 -3.92 -36.59
C ILE A 196 1.14 -3.11 -36.15
N GLN A 197 0.60 -3.46 -34.97
CA GLN A 197 -0.41 -2.69 -34.24
C GLN A 197 0.16 -2.25 -32.90
N PRO A 198 -0.29 -1.12 -32.33
CA PRO A 198 0.07 -0.71 -30.99
C PRO A 198 -0.29 -1.79 -29.95
N ASN A 199 0.57 -1.98 -28.96
CA ASN A 199 0.31 -2.91 -27.87
C ASN A 199 -0.73 -2.33 -26.91
N GLU A 200 -1.80 -3.07 -26.66
CA GLU A 200 -2.94 -2.63 -25.84
C GLU A 200 -2.77 -2.93 -24.34
N ASN A 201 -1.73 -3.68 -23.94
CA ASN A 201 -1.65 -4.23 -22.59
C ASN A 201 -1.73 -3.13 -21.52
N TYR A 202 -0.87 -2.11 -21.59
CA TYR A 202 -0.94 -0.98 -20.67
C TYR A 202 -2.28 -0.21 -20.75
N ALA A 203 -2.79 0.02 -21.95
CA ALA A 203 -4.05 0.71 -22.16
C ALA A 203 -5.23 -0.01 -21.48
N ARG A 204 -5.25 -1.33 -21.57
CA ARG A 204 -6.28 -2.16 -20.93
C ARG A 204 -6.17 -2.12 -19.41
N GLU A 205 -4.96 -2.33 -18.87
CA GLU A 205 -4.77 -2.41 -17.44
C GLU A 205 -4.91 -1.06 -16.73
N VAL A 206 -4.52 0.04 -17.37
CA VAL A 206 -4.73 1.38 -16.78
C VAL A 206 -6.22 1.70 -16.64
N LEU A 207 -7.07 1.22 -17.54
CA LEU A 207 -8.52 1.34 -17.44
C LEU A 207 -9.10 0.34 -16.43
N GLN A 208 -8.82 -0.94 -16.63
CA GLN A 208 -9.46 -2.03 -15.91
C GLN A 208 -9.03 -2.13 -14.44
N LEU A 209 -7.72 -2.12 -14.18
CA LEU A 209 -7.18 -2.42 -12.85
C LEU A 209 -6.75 -1.17 -12.08
N PHE A 210 -6.28 -0.12 -12.78
CA PHE A 210 -5.60 0.99 -12.12
C PHE A 210 -6.48 2.25 -11.97
N SER A 211 -7.70 2.28 -12.58
CA SER A 211 -8.47 3.53 -12.53
C SER A 211 -9.99 3.41 -12.49
N ILE A 212 -10.64 2.69 -13.40
CA ILE A 212 -12.10 2.77 -13.56
C ILE A 212 -12.85 1.44 -13.45
N GLY A 213 -12.16 0.30 -13.58
CA GLY A 213 -12.78 -1.03 -13.54
C GLY A 213 -13.60 -1.36 -14.80
N LEU A 214 -14.22 -2.55 -14.83
CA LEU A 214 -14.97 -3.06 -15.97
C LEU A 214 -16.37 -2.45 -16.10
N TRP A 215 -16.98 -2.02 -15.01
CA TRP A 215 -18.37 -1.63 -14.95
C TRP A 215 -18.53 -0.19 -14.48
N MET A 216 -19.51 0.52 -15.04
CA MET A 216 -19.91 1.83 -14.52
C MET A 216 -20.37 1.71 -13.07
N LEU A 217 -19.91 2.63 -12.24
CA LEU A 217 -20.20 2.65 -10.80
C LEU A 217 -21.04 3.87 -10.41
N ASN A 218 -21.88 3.66 -9.40
CA ASN A 218 -22.45 4.73 -8.61
C ASN A 218 -21.40 5.28 -7.61
N PRO A 219 -21.60 6.46 -7.02
CA PRO A 219 -20.67 7.01 -6.03
C PRO A 219 -20.44 6.12 -4.80
N ASP A 220 -21.34 5.21 -4.49
CA ASP A 220 -21.30 4.24 -3.41
C ASP A 220 -20.58 2.93 -3.79
N GLY A 221 -20.00 2.84 -4.99
CA GLY A 221 -19.31 1.68 -5.51
C GLY A 221 -20.22 0.58 -6.06
N SER A 222 -21.54 0.70 -5.99
CA SER A 222 -22.46 -0.24 -6.62
C SER A 222 -22.41 -0.11 -8.15
N ARG A 223 -22.64 -1.23 -8.88
CA ARG A 223 -22.67 -1.23 -10.34
C ARG A 223 -23.91 -0.49 -10.86
N LYS A 224 -23.72 0.36 -11.85
CA LYS A 224 -24.86 0.93 -12.60
C LYS A 224 -25.47 -0.13 -13.51
N LEU A 225 -26.79 -0.25 -13.49
CA LEU A 225 -27.51 -1.16 -14.35
C LEU A 225 -28.13 -0.40 -15.53
N GLY A 226 -28.10 -1.03 -16.69
CA GLY A 226 -28.81 -0.58 -17.89
C GLY A 226 -30.32 -0.82 -17.80
N THR A 227 -31.02 -0.45 -18.83
CA THR A 227 -32.48 -0.67 -18.94
C THR A 227 -32.86 -2.15 -19.03
N ASP A 228 -31.91 -3.01 -19.38
CA ASP A 228 -32.01 -4.47 -19.44
C ASP A 228 -31.66 -5.15 -18.09
N GLY A 229 -31.34 -4.37 -17.07
CA GLY A 229 -30.93 -4.86 -15.75
C GLY A 229 -29.50 -5.41 -15.69
N GLN A 230 -28.71 -5.30 -16.78
CA GLN A 230 -27.33 -5.75 -16.78
C GLN A 230 -26.36 -4.61 -16.38
N PRO A 231 -25.20 -4.94 -15.79
CA PRO A 231 -24.17 -3.93 -15.54
C PRO A 231 -23.72 -3.23 -16.82
N VAL A 232 -23.61 -1.90 -16.77
CA VAL A 232 -23.15 -1.09 -17.90
C VAL A 232 -21.62 -1.13 -17.96
N PRO A 233 -20.99 -1.50 -19.11
CA PRO A 233 -19.54 -1.43 -19.26
C PRO A 233 -19.00 -0.01 -19.06
N SER A 234 -17.83 0.14 -18.45
CA SER A 234 -17.18 1.44 -18.25
C SER A 234 -16.43 1.93 -19.49
N TYR A 235 -16.02 1.03 -20.36
CA TYR A 235 -15.34 1.30 -21.63
C TYR A 235 -15.62 0.16 -22.62
N ASP A 236 -15.30 0.42 -23.88
CA ASP A 236 -15.37 -0.54 -24.99
C ASP A 236 -13.99 -0.79 -25.60
N GLN A 237 -13.91 -1.69 -26.57
CA GLN A 237 -12.66 -2.02 -27.25
C GLN A 237 -12.09 -0.81 -28.04
N ALA A 238 -12.94 0.04 -28.59
CA ALA A 238 -12.50 1.23 -29.32
C ALA A 238 -11.76 2.23 -28.42
N ALA A 239 -12.21 2.38 -27.16
CA ALA A 239 -11.49 3.18 -26.17
C ALA A 239 -10.12 2.56 -25.86
N VAL A 240 -10.01 1.23 -25.65
CA VAL A 240 -8.73 0.55 -25.42
C VAL A 240 -7.74 0.81 -26.56
N GLU A 241 -8.20 0.66 -27.82
CA GLU A 241 -7.40 0.95 -29.01
C GLU A 241 -6.97 2.42 -29.04
N GLY A 242 -7.89 3.36 -28.78
CA GLY A 242 -7.59 4.79 -28.71
C GLY A 242 -6.49 5.12 -27.69
N PHE A 243 -6.57 4.55 -26.48
CA PHE A 243 -5.53 4.71 -25.47
C PHE A 243 -4.21 4.03 -25.88
N ALA A 244 -4.24 2.84 -26.51
CA ALA A 244 -3.04 2.17 -27.00
C ALA A 244 -2.30 3.04 -28.03
N HIS A 245 -3.04 3.68 -28.94
CA HIS A 245 -2.49 4.64 -29.91
C HIS A 245 -1.94 5.90 -29.22
N ALA A 246 -2.61 6.44 -28.20
CA ALA A 246 -2.16 7.61 -27.44
C ALA A 246 -0.85 7.33 -26.67
N PHE A 247 -0.62 6.09 -26.28
CA PHE A 247 0.58 5.66 -25.52
C PHE A 247 1.71 5.14 -26.42
N THR A 248 1.68 5.34 -27.73
CA THR A 248 2.76 4.99 -28.64
C THR A 248 3.94 5.98 -28.58
N GLY A 249 5.12 5.54 -29.00
CA GLY A 249 6.31 6.37 -29.15
C GLY A 249 7.12 6.60 -27.88
N TRP A 250 6.73 5.99 -26.74
CA TRP A 250 7.49 6.06 -25.50
C TRP A 250 8.56 4.96 -25.43
N THR A 251 9.76 5.33 -24.98
CA THR A 251 10.89 4.42 -24.85
C THR A 251 11.63 4.62 -23.53
N TYR A 252 12.51 3.70 -23.17
CA TYR A 252 13.35 3.85 -21.99
C TYR A 252 14.22 5.11 -22.08
N PRO A 253 14.48 5.78 -20.95
CA PRO A 253 15.42 6.89 -20.92
C PRO A 253 16.83 6.39 -21.34
N PRO A 254 17.66 7.23 -21.95
CA PRO A 254 19.02 6.86 -22.29
C PRO A 254 19.87 6.70 -21.03
N ARG A 255 20.89 5.83 -21.08
CA ARG A 255 21.95 5.83 -20.07
C ARG A 255 22.67 7.18 -20.09
N PRO A 256 23.29 7.62 -18.98
CA PRO A 256 24.08 8.85 -18.95
C PRO A 256 25.09 8.91 -20.09
N GLY A 257 25.07 10.00 -20.87
CA GLY A 257 25.93 10.22 -22.02
C GLY A 257 25.52 9.50 -23.32
N ALA A 258 24.46 8.70 -23.31
CA ALA A 258 23.95 8.03 -24.52
C ALA A 258 22.84 8.84 -25.19
N ALA A 259 22.72 8.75 -26.51
CA ALA A 259 21.59 9.30 -27.26
C ALA A 259 20.35 8.43 -27.09
N VAL A 260 19.16 9.06 -27.16
CA VAL A 260 17.88 8.36 -27.22
C VAL A 260 17.80 7.53 -28.51
N LYS A 261 17.36 6.29 -28.40
CA LYS A 261 17.11 5.35 -29.50
C LYS A 261 15.67 4.85 -29.46
N PHE A 262 15.22 4.25 -30.55
CA PHE A 262 13.96 3.51 -30.57
C PHE A 262 14.10 2.26 -31.47
N PRO A 263 13.87 1.05 -30.93
CA PRO A 263 13.68 0.77 -29.51
C PRO A 263 14.96 1.07 -28.70
N SER A 264 14.78 1.63 -27.49
CA SER A 264 15.90 1.82 -26.55
C SER A 264 16.08 0.54 -25.72
N PRO A 265 17.32 0.16 -25.38
CA PRO A 265 17.54 -0.90 -24.39
C PRO A 265 17.02 -0.44 -23.02
N ALA A 266 16.53 -1.40 -22.23
CA ALA A 266 15.95 -1.10 -20.94
C ALA A 266 16.94 -0.37 -20.01
N TRP A 267 16.49 0.73 -19.44
CA TRP A 267 17.14 1.50 -18.40
C TRP A 267 16.07 2.10 -17.49
N PHE A 268 16.22 2.03 -16.17
CA PHE A 268 15.14 2.33 -15.23
C PHE A 268 15.44 3.56 -14.35
N ALA A 269 16.46 4.33 -14.64
CA ALA A 269 16.77 5.55 -13.92
C ALA A 269 16.21 6.76 -14.67
N GLY A 270 15.11 7.30 -14.17
CA GLY A 270 14.35 8.40 -14.77
C GLY A 270 13.09 7.93 -15.53
N PRO A 271 12.21 8.84 -15.93
CA PRO A 271 10.98 8.52 -16.67
C PRO A 271 11.28 8.11 -18.13
N MET A 272 10.34 7.37 -18.74
CA MET A 272 10.33 7.14 -20.18
C MET A 272 10.34 8.46 -20.96
N VAL A 273 10.89 8.43 -22.16
CA VAL A 273 11.01 9.59 -23.05
C VAL A 273 10.27 9.36 -24.36
N ALA A 274 9.67 10.42 -24.90
CA ALA A 274 8.95 10.37 -26.16
C ALA A 274 9.91 10.42 -27.36
N VAL A 275 9.64 9.62 -28.41
CA VAL A 275 10.29 9.68 -29.70
C VAL A 275 9.24 9.95 -30.76
N ALA A 276 9.10 11.21 -31.18
CA ALA A 276 8.03 11.71 -32.02
C ALA A 276 7.82 10.91 -33.31
N LYS A 277 8.90 10.39 -33.92
CA LYS A 277 8.84 9.56 -35.14
C LYS A 277 8.03 8.26 -34.94
N HIS A 278 7.97 7.77 -33.71
CA HIS A 278 7.32 6.50 -33.34
C HIS A 278 5.96 6.69 -32.68
N HIS A 279 5.52 7.95 -32.47
CA HIS A 279 4.20 8.26 -31.99
C HIS A 279 3.16 8.27 -33.12
N ASP A 280 1.97 7.77 -32.84
CA ASP A 280 0.83 7.82 -33.77
C ASP A 280 0.21 9.22 -33.78
N LEU A 281 0.18 9.82 -34.96
CA LEU A 281 -0.39 11.16 -35.20
C LEU A 281 -1.86 11.11 -35.66
N GLY A 282 -2.50 9.95 -35.76
CA GLY A 282 -3.91 9.81 -36.09
C GLY A 282 -4.82 10.39 -34.99
N ALA A 283 -6.07 10.69 -35.34
CA ALA A 283 -7.09 10.99 -34.32
C ALA A 283 -7.39 9.76 -33.48
N LYS A 284 -7.73 9.94 -32.19
CA LYS A 284 -7.95 8.84 -31.24
C LYS A 284 -9.25 9.06 -30.49
N THR A 285 -10.02 7.99 -30.30
CA THR A 285 -11.25 8.02 -29.50
C THR A 285 -10.95 7.43 -28.12
N LEU A 286 -11.28 8.17 -27.07
CA LEU A 286 -11.07 7.79 -25.66
C LEU A 286 -12.42 7.53 -24.96
N LEU A 287 -12.41 7.48 -23.61
CA LEU A 287 -13.61 7.25 -22.80
C LEU A 287 -14.70 8.29 -23.10
N ALA A 288 -15.94 7.82 -23.05
CA ALA A 288 -17.15 8.62 -23.30
C ALA A 288 -17.16 9.32 -24.68
N GLY A 289 -16.49 8.73 -25.69
CA GLY A 289 -16.42 9.25 -27.04
C GLY A 289 -15.59 10.53 -27.22
N ALA A 290 -14.77 10.88 -26.19
CA ALA A 290 -13.84 12.01 -26.30
C ALA A 290 -12.81 11.73 -27.40
N THR A 291 -12.59 12.71 -28.31
CA THR A 291 -11.68 12.56 -29.45
C THR A 291 -10.46 13.44 -29.28
N LEU A 292 -9.26 12.85 -29.39
CA LEU A 292 -8.01 13.59 -29.55
C LEU A 292 -7.82 13.92 -31.02
N PRO A 293 -7.54 15.18 -31.39
CA PRO A 293 -7.31 15.55 -32.77
C PRO A 293 -6.02 14.94 -33.32
N ALA A 294 -6.00 14.73 -34.64
CA ALA A 294 -4.79 14.31 -35.34
C ALA A 294 -3.67 15.35 -35.25
N GLY A 295 -2.40 14.90 -35.30
CA GLY A 295 -1.24 15.76 -35.31
C GLY A 295 -0.69 16.14 -33.94
N GLN A 296 -1.26 15.64 -32.84
CA GLN A 296 -0.75 15.89 -31.50
C GLN A 296 0.58 15.17 -31.21
N SER A 297 1.39 15.75 -30.32
CA SER A 297 2.61 15.10 -29.82
C SER A 297 2.27 14.01 -28.79
N ALA A 298 3.21 13.10 -28.54
CA ALA A 298 3.07 12.05 -27.53
C ALA A 298 2.79 12.61 -26.13
N ASP A 299 3.41 13.74 -25.77
CA ASP A 299 3.15 14.41 -24.49
C ASP A 299 1.74 14.99 -24.40
N ALA A 300 1.25 15.61 -25.49
CA ALA A 300 -0.10 16.17 -25.52
C ALA A 300 -1.16 15.07 -25.42
N ASP A 301 -0.98 13.98 -26.14
CA ASP A 301 -1.88 12.82 -26.08
C ASP A 301 -1.86 12.15 -24.71
N LEU A 302 -0.67 11.99 -24.11
CA LEU A 302 -0.53 11.45 -22.75
C LEU A 302 -1.30 12.30 -21.74
N GLU A 303 -1.10 13.62 -21.73
CA GLU A 303 -1.77 14.51 -20.78
C GLU A 303 -3.29 14.52 -20.95
N ALA A 304 -3.76 14.46 -22.20
CA ALA A 304 -5.18 14.37 -22.50
C ALA A 304 -5.75 13.01 -22.09
N ALA A 305 -5.04 11.90 -22.34
CA ALA A 305 -5.43 10.55 -21.96
C ALA A 305 -5.52 10.42 -20.43
N ILE A 306 -4.50 10.85 -19.68
CA ILE A 306 -4.50 10.85 -18.20
C ILE A 306 -5.64 11.73 -17.66
N SER A 307 -5.90 12.90 -18.28
CA SER A 307 -7.00 13.76 -17.85
C SER A 307 -8.36 13.14 -18.13
N ASN A 308 -8.53 12.44 -19.26
CA ASN A 308 -9.76 11.74 -19.62
C ASN A 308 -10.07 10.63 -18.63
N ILE A 309 -9.07 9.81 -18.26
CA ILE A 309 -9.19 8.79 -17.20
C ILE A 309 -9.52 9.45 -15.86
N PHE A 310 -8.71 10.40 -15.42
CA PHE A 310 -8.84 11.01 -14.09
C PHE A 310 -10.20 11.67 -13.87
N ASN A 311 -10.79 12.25 -14.91
CA ASN A 311 -12.10 12.90 -14.83
C ASN A 311 -13.28 11.90 -14.94
N HIS A 312 -13.01 10.62 -15.22
CA HIS A 312 -14.07 9.62 -15.27
C HIS A 312 -14.73 9.44 -13.89
N PRO A 313 -16.08 9.33 -13.83
CA PRO A 313 -16.79 9.27 -12.54
C PRO A 313 -16.43 8.05 -11.67
N ASN A 314 -15.98 6.96 -12.29
CA ASN A 314 -15.63 5.74 -11.58
C ASN A 314 -14.35 5.83 -10.74
N VAL A 315 -13.43 6.75 -11.03
CA VAL A 315 -12.11 6.76 -10.37
C VAL A 315 -12.24 6.88 -8.84
N GLY A 316 -13.12 7.78 -8.39
CA GLY A 316 -13.38 7.97 -6.95
C GLY A 316 -13.86 6.69 -6.25
N PRO A 317 -15.00 6.10 -6.66
CA PRO A 317 -15.51 4.88 -6.01
C PRO A 317 -14.62 3.66 -6.22
N PHE A 318 -13.98 3.50 -7.39
CA PHE A 318 -13.14 2.35 -7.70
C PHE A 318 -11.86 2.33 -6.84
N ILE A 319 -11.12 3.43 -6.83
CA ILE A 319 -9.88 3.56 -6.04
C ILE A 319 -10.20 3.67 -4.56
N GLY A 320 -11.27 4.40 -4.20
CA GLY A 320 -11.71 4.53 -2.81
C GLY A 320 -12.04 3.19 -2.17
N ARG A 321 -12.82 2.32 -2.85
CA ARG A 321 -13.14 0.97 -2.38
C ARG A 321 -11.87 0.14 -2.17
N GLN A 322 -10.96 0.10 -3.15
CA GLN A 322 -9.73 -0.68 -3.03
C GLN A 322 -8.84 -0.19 -1.88
N LEU A 323 -8.70 1.12 -1.67
CA LEU A 323 -7.96 1.66 -0.53
C LEU A 323 -8.61 1.32 0.80
N ILE A 324 -9.95 1.30 0.89
CA ILE A 324 -10.64 0.84 2.11
C ILE A 324 -10.32 -0.66 2.34
N GLN A 325 -10.37 -1.48 1.30
CA GLN A 325 -10.06 -2.91 1.39
C GLN A 325 -8.61 -3.15 1.81
N GLN A 326 -7.69 -2.37 1.32
CA GLN A 326 -6.28 -2.46 1.71
C GLN A 326 -6.06 -2.03 3.17
N LEU A 327 -6.73 -1.00 3.65
CA LEU A 327 -6.43 -0.38 4.94
C LEU A 327 -7.34 -0.82 6.09
N VAL A 328 -8.64 -1.08 5.84
CA VAL A 328 -9.65 -1.17 6.90
C VAL A 328 -10.49 -2.44 6.89
N THR A 329 -11.25 -2.71 5.81
CA THR A 329 -12.20 -3.83 5.76
C THR A 329 -12.37 -4.35 4.33
N ALA A 330 -12.52 -5.65 4.16
CA ALA A 330 -12.74 -6.28 2.85
C ALA A 330 -14.10 -5.88 2.24
N ASN A 331 -15.12 -5.71 3.07
CA ASN A 331 -16.49 -5.42 2.65
C ASN A 331 -16.98 -4.09 3.23
N PRO A 332 -16.54 -2.94 2.66
CA PRO A 332 -17.04 -1.63 3.09
C PRO A 332 -18.51 -1.46 2.72
N SER A 333 -19.30 -0.80 3.60
CA SER A 333 -20.67 -0.45 3.24
C SER A 333 -20.70 0.53 2.04
N PRO A 334 -21.80 0.53 1.25
CA PRO A 334 -21.99 1.52 0.20
C PRO A 334 -21.89 2.96 0.72
N ALA A 335 -22.38 3.22 1.93
CA ALA A 335 -22.29 4.54 2.55
C ALA A 335 -20.84 4.97 2.84
N TYR A 336 -20.00 4.04 3.26
CA TYR A 336 -18.57 4.31 3.48
C TYR A 336 -17.87 4.64 2.17
N VAL A 337 -18.07 3.82 1.13
CA VAL A 337 -17.51 4.08 -0.20
C VAL A 337 -17.96 5.45 -0.73
N ALA A 338 -19.26 5.81 -0.55
CA ALA A 338 -19.78 7.11 -0.98
C ALA A 338 -19.07 8.30 -0.28
N ARG A 339 -18.81 8.21 1.02
CA ARG A 339 -18.09 9.26 1.76
C ARG A 339 -16.64 9.41 1.27
N VAL A 340 -15.94 8.31 1.04
CA VAL A 340 -14.58 8.33 0.50
C VAL A 340 -14.57 8.85 -0.95
N THR A 341 -15.54 8.47 -1.76
CA THR A 341 -15.75 9.00 -3.12
C THR A 341 -15.97 10.52 -3.10
N ALA A 342 -16.78 11.02 -2.17
CA ALA A 342 -16.98 12.46 -2.00
C ALA A 342 -15.68 13.20 -1.65
N ALA A 343 -14.85 12.63 -0.78
CA ALA A 343 -13.54 13.18 -0.45
C ALA A 343 -12.60 13.16 -1.68
N PHE A 344 -12.56 12.07 -2.44
CA PHE A 344 -11.81 11.99 -3.69
C PHE A 344 -12.26 13.07 -4.70
N ASN A 345 -13.55 13.32 -4.80
CA ASN A 345 -14.14 14.29 -5.72
C ASN A 345 -14.00 15.75 -5.26
N GLY A 346 -13.40 16.00 -4.09
CA GLY A 346 -13.13 17.35 -3.60
C GLY A 346 -14.36 18.05 -2.98
N VAL A 347 -15.38 17.32 -2.56
CA VAL A 347 -16.62 17.91 -1.98
C VAL A 347 -16.33 18.74 -0.72
N ALA A 348 -15.30 18.41 0.04
CA ALA A 348 -14.90 19.14 1.25
C ALA A 348 -13.92 20.32 0.97
N GLY A 349 -13.79 20.76 -0.30
CA GLY A 349 -12.92 21.87 -0.67
C GLY A 349 -11.46 21.51 -0.98
N ALA A 350 -11.07 20.24 -0.84
CA ALA A 350 -9.79 19.75 -1.36
C ALA A 350 -9.85 19.58 -2.88
N PRO A 351 -8.74 19.63 -3.61
CA PRO A 351 -8.73 19.29 -5.04
C PRO A 351 -9.17 17.84 -5.27
N ARG A 352 -9.85 17.58 -6.42
CA ARG A 352 -10.13 16.21 -6.82
C ARG A 352 -8.86 15.37 -6.82
N GLY A 353 -8.91 14.18 -6.27
CA GLY A 353 -7.79 13.24 -6.19
C GLY A 353 -6.75 13.55 -5.11
N ASP A 354 -7.04 14.43 -4.15
CA ASP A 354 -6.17 14.67 -2.99
C ASP A 354 -6.12 13.43 -2.09
N MET A 355 -4.98 12.75 -2.09
CA MET A 355 -4.79 11.51 -1.34
C MET A 355 -4.80 11.72 0.19
N LYS A 356 -4.43 12.91 0.69
CA LYS A 356 -4.57 13.22 2.13
C LYS A 356 -6.05 13.27 2.54
N ALA A 357 -6.87 13.91 1.73
CA ALA A 357 -8.32 13.96 1.96
C ALA A 357 -8.94 12.56 1.91
N VAL A 358 -8.54 11.74 0.93
CA VAL A 358 -9.00 10.34 0.79
C VAL A 358 -8.60 9.50 1.99
N LEU A 359 -7.33 9.52 2.40
CA LEU A 359 -6.84 8.76 3.56
C LEU A 359 -7.49 9.23 4.87
N THR A 360 -7.70 10.53 5.01
CA THR A 360 -8.43 11.09 6.17
C THR A 360 -9.87 10.57 6.21
N ALA A 361 -10.57 10.59 5.08
CA ALA A 361 -11.92 10.07 4.97
C ALA A 361 -11.99 8.56 5.26
N ILE A 362 -10.99 7.78 4.84
CA ILE A 362 -10.91 6.35 5.14
C ILE A 362 -10.67 6.12 6.63
N LEU A 363 -9.58 6.63 7.18
CA LEU A 363 -9.09 6.25 8.50
C LEU A 363 -9.85 6.91 9.65
N LEU A 364 -10.57 8.00 9.40
CA LEU A 364 -11.41 8.67 10.39
C LEU A 364 -12.89 8.37 10.21
N ASP A 365 -13.27 7.51 9.28
CA ASP A 365 -14.67 7.13 9.08
C ASP A 365 -15.26 6.48 10.34
N PRO A 366 -16.54 6.74 10.69
CA PRO A 366 -17.21 6.07 11.79
C PRO A 366 -17.17 4.54 11.69
N GLU A 367 -17.27 3.97 10.48
CA GLU A 367 -17.21 2.52 10.28
C GLU A 367 -15.82 1.96 10.58
N ALA A 368 -14.75 2.65 10.25
CA ALA A 368 -13.38 2.25 10.61
C ALA A 368 -13.16 2.20 12.13
N SER A 369 -13.95 2.96 12.90
CA SER A 369 -13.82 3.08 14.36
C SER A 369 -14.77 2.18 15.15
N ASN A 370 -15.95 1.84 14.61
CA ASN A 370 -16.99 1.08 15.31
C ASN A 370 -17.50 -0.12 14.51
N PRO A 371 -16.71 -1.18 14.38
CA PRO A 371 -17.09 -2.37 13.61
C PRO A 371 -18.18 -3.22 14.28
N ALA A 372 -18.46 -3.03 15.56
CA ALA A 372 -19.43 -3.85 16.29
C ALA A 372 -20.89 -3.72 15.77
N ALA A 373 -21.17 -2.66 15.02
CA ALA A 373 -22.48 -2.41 14.41
C ALA A 373 -22.63 -3.03 13.00
N LEU A 374 -21.56 -3.60 12.42
CA LEU A 374 -21.54 -4.06 11.05
C LEU A 374 -21.30 -5.57 10.98
N GLN A 375 -22.24 -6.27 10.36
CA GLN A 375 -22.07 -7.66 9.97
C GLN A 375 -20.99 -7.70 8.86
N HIS A 376 -20.10 -8.67 8.89
CA HIS A 376 -19.03 -8.86 7.89
C HIS A 376 -17.94 -7.76 7.84
N PHE A 377 -17.77 -6.97 8.89
CA PHE A 377 -16.67 -6.01 8.99
C PHE A 377 -15.34 -6.71 9.32
N GLY A 378 -14.27 -6.24 8.70
CA GLY A 378 -12.91 -6.72 8.90
C GLY A 378 -12.31 -7.27 7.62
N LYS A 379 -11.05 -7.64 7.71
CA LYS A 379 -10.29 -8.28 6.62
C LYS A 379 -9.30 -9.28 7.19
N LEU A 380 -9.04 -10.36 6.46
CA LEU A 380 -7.94 -11.25 6.78
C LEU A 380 -6.62 -10.46 6.67
N ARG A 381 -5.81 -10.51 7.72
CA ARG A 381 -4.49 -9.88 7.73
C ARG A 381 -3.55 -10.67 6.82
N GLU A 382 -3.05 -10.06 5.78
CA GLU A 382 -2.10 -10.67 4.85
C GLU A 382 -0.75 -11.01 5.52
N PRO A 383 0.05 -11.94 4.99
CA PRO A 383 1.28 -12.41 5.64
C PRO A 383 2.26 -11.32 6.04
N ILE A 384 2.47 -10.31 5.19
CA ILE A 384 3.33 -9.15 5.50
C ILE A 384 2.84 -8.43 6.75
N LEU A 385 1.54 -8.15 6.82
CA LEU A 385 0.93 -7.45 7.96
C LEU A 385 0.84 -8.34 9.21
N GLN A 386 0.67 -9.66 9.06
CA GLN A 386 0.73 -10.59 10.20
C GLN A 386 2.08 -10.53 10.89
N LEU A 387 3.18 -10.60 10.11
CA LEU A 387 4.54 -10.58 10.63
C LEU A 387 4.93 -9.23 11.23
N THR A 388 4.67 -8.15 10.50
CA THR A 388 5.03 -6.80 10.96
C THR A 388 4.24 -6.38 12.19
N HIS A 389 2.93 -6.66 12.21
CA HIS A 389 2.09 -6.41 13.39
C HIS A 389 2.59 -7.17 14.62
N LEU A 390 2.92 -8.47 14.47
CA LEU A 390 3.44 -9.29 15.57
C LEU A 390 4.71 -8.68 16.18
N TYR A 391 5.69 -8.37 15.33
CA TYR A 391 6.96 -7.80 15.79
C TYR A 391 6.75 -6.44 16.45
N ARG A 392 5.96 -5.56 15.86
CA ARG A 392 5.71 -4.23 16.42
C ARG A 392 4.92 -4.28 17.73
N ALA A 393 3.87 -5.09 17.79
CA ALA A 393 3.03 -5.20 18.99
C ALA A 393 3.77 -5.83 20.18
N LEU A 394 4.71 -6.73 19.93
CA LEU A 394 5.49 -7.39 20.98
C LEU A 394 6.87 -6.74 21.23
N GLY A 395 7.21 -5.65 20.53
CA GLY A 395 8.51 -4.99 20.66
C GLY A 395 9.67 -5.79 20.07
N GLY A 396 9.39 -6.61 19.06
CA GLY A 396 10.41 -7.39 18.35
C GLY A 396 11.36 -6.52 17.53
N VAL A 397 12.58 -6.99 17.36
CA VAL A 397 13.60 -6.38 16.50
C VAL A 397 13.93 -7.30 15.34
N SER A 398 14.20 -6.71 14.15
CA SER A 398 14.59 -7.48 12.97
C SER A 398 15.34 -6.60 11.98
N ASP A 399 16.31 -7.18 11.30
CA ASP A 399 16.99 -6.58 10.16
C ASP A 399 16.21 -6.76 8.83
N GLY A 400 15.09 -7.46 8.85
CA GLY A 400 14.24 -7.73 7.69
C GLY A 400 14.59 -9.02 6.92
N VAL A 401 15.77 -9.59 7.10
CA VAL A 401 16.23 -10.78 6.34
C VAL A 401 15.32 -11.98 6.59
N TRP A 402 15.06 -12.28 7.85
CA TRP A 402 14.20 -13.41 8.21
C TRP A 402 12.73 -13.15 7.81
N LEU A 403 12.21 -11.95 8.10
CA LEU A 403 10.82 -11.60 7.79
C LEU A 403 10.51 -11.69 6.29
N ARG A 404 11.43 -11.19 5.45
CA ARG A 404 11.34 -11.34 3.98
C ARG A 404 11.16 -12.80 3.58
N THR A 405 11.96 -13.70 4.16
CA THR A 405 11.92 -15.13 3.85
C THR A 405 10.61 -15.75 4.29
N GLN A 406 10.11 -15.37 5.48
CA GLN A 406 8.84 -15.91 5.99
C GLN A 406 7.64 -15.40 5.19
N ALA A 407 7.58 -14.11 4.83
CA ALA A 407 6.51 -13.57 3.99
C ALA A 407 6.45 -14.31 2.64
N ALA A 408 7.59 -14.56 2.01
CA ALA A 408 7.67 -15.34 0.77
C ALA A 408 7.19 -16.79 0.96
N ALA A 409 7.57 -17.45 2.05
CA ALA A 409 7.14 -18.81 2.38
C ALA A 409 5.62 -18.91 2.62
N LEU A 410 5.00 -17.82 3.08
CA LEU A 410 3.57 -17.67 3.30
C LEU A 410 2.80 -17.25 2.03
N GLY A 411 3.47 -17.12 0.89
CA GLY A 411 2.84 -16.81 -0.40
C GLY A 411 2.86 -15.33 -0.79
N GLN A 412 3.50 -14.45 -0.01
CA GLN A 412 3.57 -13.02 -0.30
C GLN A 412 5.02 -12.50 -0.33
N PRO A 413 5.82 -12.88 -1.36
CA PRO A 413 7.15 -12.28 -1.57
C PRO A 413 6.99 -10.81 -1.96
N ILE A 414 7.25 -9.88 -1.01
CA ILE A 414 7.04 -8.45 -1.23
C ILE A 414 7.61 -7.98 -2.58
N PHE A 415 6.85 -7.15 -3.30
CA PHE A 415 7.14 -6.61 -4.64
C PHE A 415 7.26 -7.65 -5.77
N SER A 416 6.83 -8.90 -5.54
CA SER A 416 6.95 -9.97 -6.53
C SER A 416 5.65 -10.77 -6.69
N PRO A 417 4.50 -10.10 -6.93
CA PRO A 417 3.25 -10.81 -7.21
C PRO A 417 3.36 -11.66 -8.48
N ALA A 418 2.48 -12.66 -8.59
CA ALA A 418 2.50 -13.61 -9.71
C ALA A 418 2.07 -12.97 -11.04
N SER A 419 1.19 -11.97 -10.99
CA SER A 419 0.62 -11.31 -12.18
C SER A 419 0.22 -9.86 -11.88
N VAL A 420 -0.37 -9.18 -12.86
CA VAL A 420 -0.93 -7.83 -12.71
C VAL A 420 -2.13 -7.79 -11.75
N PHE A 421 -2.73 -8.95 -11.42
CA PHE A 421 -3.79 -9.11 -10.42
C PHE A 421 -3.26 -9.17 -8.98
N ASN A 422 -2.02 -8.78 -8.74
CA ASN A 422 -1.35 -8.83 -7.45
C ASN A 422 -1.17 -10.26 -6.91
N PHE A 423 -1.08 -10.42 -5.59
CA PHE A 423 -1.10 -11.69 -4.87
C PHE A 423 -2.52 -12.28 -4.81
N PHE A 424 -3.52 -11.41 -4.83
CA PHE A 424 -4.95 -11.70 -4.85
C PHE A 424 -5.72 -10.53 -5.47
N PRO A 425 -6.78 -10.77 -6.25
CA PRO A 425 -7.62 -9.69 -6.77
C PRO A 425 -8.48 -9.09 -5.64
N PRO A 426 -8.87 -7.81 -5.74
CA PRO A 426 -9.66 -7.14 -4.71
C PRO A 426 -11.09 -7.69 -4.53
N ASP A 427 -11.59 -8.39 -5.55
CA ASP A 427 -12.90 -9.05 -5.62
C ASP A 427 -12.78 -10.59 -5.53
N PHE A 428 -11.73 -11.10 -4.86
CA PHE A 428 -11.62 -12.52 -4.56
C PHE A 428 -12.75 -12.92 -3.61
N ASP A 429 -13.59 -13.87 -4.01
CA ASP A 429 -14.72 -14.34 -3.21
C ASP A 429 -14.27 -14.91 -1.86
N LEU A 430 -14.99 -14.56 -0.81
CA LEU A 430 -14.78 -15.19 0.49
C LEU A 430 -15.11 -16.69 0.38
N PRO A 431 -14.23 -17.60 0.84
CA PRO A 431 -14.59 -19.00 0.92
C PRO A 431 -15.91 -19.18 1.70
N ASP A 432 -16.81 -19.97 1.16
CA ASP A 432 -18.16 -20.27 1.70
C ASP A 432 -19.22 -19.15 1.55
N ASP A 433 -18.88 -17.94 1.07
CA ASP A 433 -19.87 -16.89 0.75
C ASP A 433 -19.42 -16.00 -0.43
N ALA A 434 -19.80 -16.37 -1.63
CA ALA A 434 -19.46 -15.63 -2.87
C ALA A 434 -20.13 -14.23 -2.99
N ASN A 435 -20.94 -13.81 -2.01
CA ASN A 435 -21.46 -12.43 -1.96
C ASN A 435 -20.53 -11.48 -1.21
N LEU A 436 -19.45 -12.00 -0.61
CA LEU A 436 -18.49 -11.23 0.18
C LEU A 436 -17.09 -11.37 -0.41
N ASP A 437 -16.36 -10.26 -0.43
CA ASP A 437 -14.95 -10.25 -0.80
C ASP A 437 -14.09 -10.73 0.37
N GLY A 438 -13.07 -11.53 0.04
CA GLY A 438 -12.04 -11.97 0.98
C GLY A 438 -10.65 -11.96 0.35
N PRO A 439 -10.13 -10.78 -0.11
CA PRO A 439 -8.94 -10.71 -0.96
C PRO A 439 -7.77 -11.54 -0.45
N ALA A 440 -7.35 -11.35 0.81
CA ALA A 440 -6.18 -12.04 1.37
C ALA A 440 -6.37 -13.57 1.54
N PHE A 441 -7.61 -14.10 1.42
CA PHE A 441 -7.83 -15.55 1.37
C PHE A 441 -7.23 -16.17 0.10
N GLY A 442 -7.00 -15.40 -0.96
CA GLY A 442 -6.31 -15.85 -2.15
C GLY A 442 -4.90 -16.43 -1.90
N VAL A 443 -4.23 -16.01 -0.82
CA VAL A 443 -2.93 -16.57 -0.39
C VAL A 443 -3.02 -17.42 0.88
N PHE A 444 -4.17 -17.47 1.54
CA PHE A 444 -4.36 -18.22 2.80
C PHE A 444 -4.88 -19.63 2.56
N SER A 445 -4.08 -20.45 1.90
CA SER A 445 -4.39 -21.88 1.71
C SER A 445 -4.16 -22.71 2.98
N ALA A 446 -4.64 -23.96 3.02
CA ALA A 446 -4.34 -24.89 4.11
C ALA A 446 -2.81 -25.09 4.32
N SER A 447 -2.03 -25.11 3.23
CA SER A 447 -0.56 -25.14 3.30
C SER A 447 0.01 -23.86 3.91
N ALA A 448 -0.54 -22.69 3.56
CA ALA A 448 -0.10 -21.42 4.14
C ALA A 448 -0.43 -21.35 5.65
N ALA A 449 -1.61 -21.81 6.06
CA ALA A 449 -2.00 -21.88 7.48
C ALA A 449 -1.06 -22.82 8.28
N PHE A 450 -0.70 -23.97 7.72
CA PHE A 450 0.28 -24.86 8.34
C PHE A 450 1.66 -24.23 8.45
N LYS A 451 2.15 -23.60 7.40
CA LYS A 451 3.43 -22.85 7.42
C LYS A 451 3.40 -21.70 8.44
N LEU A 452 2.27 -20.97 8.52
CA LEU A 452 2.09 -19.88 9.46
C LEU A 452 2.29 -20.36 10.91
N SER A 453 1.76 -21.54 11.28
CA SER A 453 1.96 -22.09 12.62
C SER A 453 3.44 -22.30 12.94
N GLY A 454 4.23 -22.80 11.98
CA GLY A 454 5.68 -22.96 12.11
C GLY A 454 6.42 -21.63 12.24
N VAL A 455 6.04 -20.64 11.43
CA VAL A 455 6.61 -19.28 11.45
C VAL A 455 6.33 -18.59 12.79
N LEU A 456 5.09 -18.65 13.29
CA LEU A 456 4.70 -18.07 14.58
C LEU A 456 5.40 -18.78 15.75
N SER A 457 5.50 -20.12 15.70
CA SER A 457 6.25 -20.90 16.69
C SER A 457 7.74 -20.48 16.75
N ALA A 458 8.37 -20.27 15.59
CA ALA A 458 9.74 -19.79 15.50
C ALA A 458 9.89 -18.36 16.03
N ALA A 459 9.02 -17.44 15.64
CA ALA A 459 9.02 -16.05 16.09
C ALA A 459 8.84 -15.93 17.62
N LEU A 460 7.97 -16.76 18.19
CA LEU A 460 7.62 -16.78 19.63
C LEU A 460 8.50 -17.75 20.43
N SER A 461 9.56 -18.32 19.83
CA SER A 461 10.44 -19.29 20.52
C SER A 461 11.21 -18.69 21.70
N GLY A 462 11.31 -17.35 21.77
CA GLY A 462 12.19 -16.64 22.72
C GLY A 462 13.68 -16.75 22.36
N ARG A 463 14.02 -17.33 21.21
CA ARG A 463 15.39 -17.43 20.68
C ARG A 463 15.56 -16.44 19.54
N ALA A 464 16.74 -15.81 19.49
CA ALA A 464 17.11 -14.98 18.36
C ALA A 464 17.36 -15.84 17.11
N VAL A 465 16.85 -15.38 15.97
CA VAL A 465 17.37 -15.82 14.67
C VAL A 465 18.70 -15.12 14.44
N ALA A 466 19.74 -15.89 14.19
CA ALA A 466 21.10 -15.35 14.06
C ALA A 466 21.21 -14.33 12.91
N PRO A 467 22.08 -13.33 13.03
CA PRO A 467 22.44 -12.44 11.94
C PRO A 467 22.95 -13.20 10.71
N ASP A 468 22.63 -12.72 9.52
CA ASP A 468 23.24 -13.20 8.28
C ASP A 468 24.59 -12.48 8.07
N ALA A 469 25.69 -13.19 8.25
CA ALA A 469 27.04 -12.63 8.15
C ALA A 469 27.34 -12.06 6.73
N SER A 470 26.59 -12.45 5.71
CA SER A 470 26.73 -11.94 4.35
C SER A 470 25.98 -10.62 4.11
N VAL A 471 25.23 -10.13 5.10
CA VAL A 471 24.45 -8.88 5.03
C VAL A 471 25.08 -7.85 5.98
N ALA A 472 25.60 -6.78 5.42
CA ALA A 472 26.23 -5.72 6.21
C ALA A 472 25.24 -5.13 7.23
N GLY A 473 25.64 -5.08 8.51
CA GLY A 473 24.82 -4.57 9.60
C GLY A 473 23.63 -5.46 9.95
N SER A 474 23.63 -6.74 9.58
CA SER A 474 22.63 -7.71 10.02
C SER A 474 22.67 -7.87 11.54
N ILE A 475 21.49 -7.86 12.16
CA ILE A 475 21.32 -8.07 13.62
C ILE A 475 20.46 -9.31 13.92
N GLY A 476 19.97 -9.98 12.86
CA GLY A 476 19.02 -11.08 12.98
C GLY A 476 17.60 -10.61 13.34
N SER A 477 16.82 -11.53 13.93
CA SER A 477 15.43 -11.25 14.30
C SER A 477 15.10 -11.87 15.65
N GLN A 478 14.41 -11.14 16.53
CA GLN A 478 14.02 -11.62 17.85
C GLN A 478 12.78 -10.90 18.38
N ILE A 479 11.93 -11.66 19.09
CA ILE A 479 10.94 -11.12 20.03
C ILE A 479 11.41 -11.52 21.44
N ASP A 480 11.76 -10.52 22.25
CA ASP A 480 12.15 -10.76 23.66
C ASP A 480 10.91 -11.03 24.51
N LEU A 481 10.81 -12.24 25.04
CA LEU A 481 9.72 -12.64 25.93
C LEU A 481 10.04 -12.44 27.42
N THR A 482 11.24 -11.95 27.76
CA THR A 482 11.65 -11.71 29.16
C THR A 482 10.65 -10.81 29.93
N PRO A 483 10.14 -9.70 29.35
CA PRO A 483 9.16 -8.85 30.02
C PRO A 483 7.81 -9.53 30.33
N TRP A 484 7.52 -10.66 29.68
CA TRP A 484 6.28 -11.41 29.84
C TRP A 484 6.35 -12.46 30.96
N LEU A 485 7.57 -12.88 31.38
CA LEU A 485 7.77 -13.96 32.33
C LEU A 485 7.12 -13.70 33.71
N PRO A 486 7.17 -12.48 34.29
CA PRO A 486 6.47 -12.20 35.52
C PRO A 486 4.95 -12.40 35.45
N LEU A 487 4.34 -12.15 34.28
CA LEU A 487 2.90 -12.31 34.07
C LEU A 487 2.49 -13.80 34.06
N ALA A 488 3.40 -14.72 33.82
CA ALA A 488 3.12 -16.15 33.83
C ALA A 488 2.72 -16.70 35.22
N ALA A 489 3.03 -15.97 36.29
CA ALA A 489 2.59 -16.31 37.66
C ALA A 489 1.09 -15.99 37.88
N ASP A 490 0.53 -15.03 37.12
CA ASP A 490 -0.89 -14.64 37.13
C ASP A 490 -1.49 -14.83 35.72
N PRO A 491 -2.02 -16.01 35.36
CA PRO A 491 -2.60 -16.28 34.07
C PRO A 491 -3.66 -15.25 33.62
N PRO A 492 -4.58 -14.76 34.47
CA PRO A 492 -5.46 -13.65 34.11
C PRO A 492 -4.72 -12.37 33.69
N ALA A 493 -3.61 -12.00 34.35
CA ALA A 493 -2.81 -10.84 33.96
C ALA A 493 -2.13 -11.06 32.62
N LEU A 494 -1.56 -12.25 32.37
CA LEU A 494 -0.99 -12.63 31.09
C LEU A 494 -2.01 -12.51 29.95
N VAL A 495 -3.22 -13.05 30.14
CA VAL A 495 -4.29 -12.97 29.15
C VAL A 495 -4.75 -11.53 28.91
N ARG A 496 -4.86 -10.70 29.97
CA ARG A 496 -5.18 -9.26 29.80
C ARG A 496 -4.14 -8.55 28.95
N GLU A 497 -2.84 -8.81 29.16
CA GLU A 497 -1.76 -8.18 28.40
C GLU A 497 -1.73 -8.67 26.93
N ILE A 498 -1.96 -9.95 26.68
CA ILE A 498 -2.12 -10.49 25.32
C ILE A 498 -3.27 -9.81 24.59
N LYS A 499 -4.45 -9.73 25.22
CA LYS A 499 -5.62 -9.04 24.65
C LYS A 499 -5.30 -7.59 24.33
N ARG A 500 -4.64 -6.89 25.26
CA ARG A 500 -4.28 -5.48 25.12
C ARG A 500 -3.38 -5.27 23.89
N ARG A 501 -2.29 -6.03 23.77
CA ARG A 501 -1.27 -5.79 22.72
C ARG A 501 -1.64 -6.36 21.36
N LEU A 502 -2.22 -7.55 21.30
CA LEU A 502 -2.42 -8.27 20.05
C LEU A 502 -3.85 -8.16 19.52
N LEU A 503 -4.85 -8.05 20.40
CA LEU A 503 -6.27 -8.12 20.04
C LEU A 503 -7.01 -6.79 20.24
N ALA A 504 -6.29 -5.69 20.42
CA ALA A 504 -6.87 -4.36 20.68
C ALA A 504 -7.94 -4.37 21.81
N GLY A 505 -7.69 -5.15 22.85
CA GLY A 505 -8.61 -5.32 23.99
C GLY A 505 -9.80 -6.27 23.78
N ARG A 506 -9.96 -6.84 22.59
CA ARG A 506 -11.09 -7.71 22.22
C ARG A 506 -10.72 -9.18 22.34
N SER A 507 -11.68 -9.99 22.73
CA SER A 507 -11.66 -11.45 22.58
C SER A 507 -13.06 -11.98 22.84
N SER A 508 -13.45 -13.01 22.12
CA SER A 508 -14.65 -13.77 22.43
C SER A 508 -14.49 -14.50 23.79
N PRO A 509 -15.59 -14.79 24.49
CA PRO A 509 -15.53 -15.60 25.73
C PRO A 509 -14.83 -16.96 25.51
N PRO A 510 -15.08 -17.71 24.41
CA PRO A 510 -14.35 -18.95 24.14
C PRO A 510 -12.84 -18.75 24.00
N LEU A 511 -12.39 -17.72 23.26
CA LEU A 511 -10.96 -17.43 23.12
C LEU A 511 -10.35 -17.05 24.47
N GLN A 512 -11.01 -16.23 25.26
CA GLN A 512 -10.53 -15.85 26.59
C GLN A 512 -10.33 -17.07 27.50
N GLN A 513 -11.27 -18.01 27.50
CA GLN A 513 -11.17 -19.26 28.25
C GLN A 513 -10.00 -20.13 27.73
N ALA A 514 -9.88 -20.27 26.42
CA ALA A 514 -8.80 -21.03 25.81
C ALA A 514 -7.41 -20.43 26.13
N LEU A 515 -7.28 -19.11 26.11
CA LEU A 515 -6.04 -18.42 26.52
C LEU A 515 -5.68 -18.65 27.97
N LEU A 516 -6.66 -18.66 28.88
CA LEU A 516 -6.45 -19.00 30.30
C LEU A 516 -5.96 -20.44 30.46
N GLN A 517 -6.57 -21.39 29.75
CA GLN A 517 -6.14 -22.79 29.75
C GLN A 517 -4.71 -22.93 29.19
N ALA A 518 -4.39 -22.26 28.08
CA ALA A 518 -3.05 -22.26 27.50
C ALA A 518 -1.99 -21.68 28.47
N ALA A 519 -2.32 -20.60 29.17
CA ALA A 519 -1.45 -19.98 30.18
C ALA A 519 -1.23 -20.88 31.42
N GLN A 520 -2.06 -21.90 31.62
CA GLN A 520 -1.97 -22.87 32.71
C GLN A 520 -1.48 -24.24 32.27
N LEU A 521 -1.25 -24.46 30.96
CA LEU A 521 -0.90 -25.75 30.38
C LEU A 521 0.42 -26.33 30.96
N PHE A 522 1.36 -25.46 31.32
CA PHE A 522 2.64 -25.84 31.90
C PHE A 522 2.70 -25.49 33.40
N PRO A 523 3.55 -26.18 34.20
CA PRO A 523 3.77 -25.86 35.60
C PRO A 523 4.25 -24.41 35.80
N ALA A 524 3.99 -23.82 36.97
CA ALA A 524 4.43 -22.45 37.29
C ALA A 524 5.98 -22.30 37.26
N THR A 525 6.72 -23.37 37.39
CA THR A 525 8.17 -23.43 37.26
C THR A 525 8.66 -23.29 35.81
N LYS A 526 7.75 -23.29 34.84
CA LYS A 526 8.04 -23.12 33.40
C LYS A 526 7.35 -21.86 32.84
N PRO A 527 7.71 -20.66 33.33
CA PRO A 527 7.02 -19.41 32.95
C PRO A 527 7.12 -19.12 31.46
N LEU A 528 8.24 -19.40 30.82
CA LEU A 528 8.44 -19.18 29.38
C LEU A 528 7.49 -20.06 28.55
N ASP A 529 7.28 -21.31 28.91
CA ASP A 529 6.40 -22.22 28.16
C ASP A 529 4.93 -21.80 28.29
N ARG A 530 4.51 -21.27 29.45
CA ARG A 530 3.19 -20.66 29.66
C ARG A 530 2.96 -19.47 28.75
N VAL A 531 3.94 -18.54 28.68
CA VAL A 531 3.88 -17.35 27.82
C VAL A 531 3.80 -17.76 26.35
N LYS A 532 4.65 -18.67 25.90
CA LYS A 532 4.66 -19.18 24.52
C LYS A 532 3.33 -19.79 24.12
N ALA A 533 2.77 -20.68 24.96
CA ALA A 533 1.51 -21.35 24.67
C ALA A 533 0.36 -20.34 24.50
N ALA A 534 0.26 -19.38 25.41
CA ALA A 534 -0.78 -18.36 25.34
C ALA A 534 -0.61 -17.41 24.15
N LEU A 535 0.61 -16.94 23.88
CA LEU A 535 0.90 -16.08 22.71
C LEU A 535 0.66 -16.81 21.39
N PHE A 536 1.11 -18.06 21.28
CA PHE A 536 0.91 -18.88 20.08
C PHE A 536 -0.58 -19.08 19.80
N LEU A 537 -1.37 -19.46 20.82
CA LEU A 537 -2.81 -19.61 20.67
C LEU A 537 -3.48 -18.30 20.23
N ALA A 538 -3.09 -17.18 20.86
CA ALA A 538 -3.63 -15.87 20.49
C ALA A 538 -3.35 -15.50 19.04
N THR A 539 -2.13 -15.76 18.55
CA THR A 539 -1.71 -15.39 17.19
C THR A 539 -2.27 -16.31 16.10
N MET A 540 -2.74 -17.51 16.48
CA MET A 540 -3.46 -18.41 15.58
C MET A 540 -4.99 -18.24 15.63
N ALA A 541 -5.49 -17.44 16.56
CA ALA A 541 -6.93 -17.22 16.70
C ALA A 541 -7.49 -16.32 15.59
N PRO A 542 -8.75 -16.56 15.15
CA PRO A 542 -9.42 -15.72 14.17
C PRO A 542 -9.40 -14.22 14.53
N GLU A 543 -9.53 -13.89 15.82
CA GLU A 543 -9.53 -12.51 16.33
C GLU A 543 -8.17 -11.79 16.15
N TYR A 544 -7.09 -12.54 15.93
CA TYR A 544 -5.80 -11.97 15.54
C TYR A 544 -5.62 -11.97 14.02
N LEU A 545 -6.01 -13.05 13.36
CA LEU A 545 -5.83 -13.21 11.90
C LEU A 545 -6.73 -12.26 11.12
N VAL A 546 -7.94 -11.97 11.62
CA VAL A 546 -8.86 -11.01 11.03
C VAL A 546 -8.74 -9.68 11.75
N GLU A 547 -8.43 -8.65 10.99
CA GLU A 547 -8.36 -7.27 11.46
C GLU A 547 -9.77 -6.67 11.49
N HIS A 548 -10.20 -6.25 12.67
CA HIS A 548 -11.54 -5.67 12.90
C HIS A 548 -11.49 -4.23 13.36
#